data_32c7066fdeffa55934fa5af10577e7a0
#
_entry.id   32c7066fdeffa55934fa5af10577e7a0
#
_cell.length_a   1.000
_cell.length_b   1.000
_cell.length_c   1.000
_cell.angle_alpha   90.00
_cell.angle_beta   90.00
_cell.angle_gamma   90.00
#
_symmetry.space_group_name_H-M   'P 1'
#
loop_
_entity.id
_entity.type
_entity.pdbx_description
1 polymer ?
#
loop_
_entity_poly.entity_id
_entity_poly.type
_entity_poly.pdbx_seq_one_letter_code
_entity_poly.pdbx_strand_id
1 'polypeptide(L)'
;MKKILSNHLVGIIPLLLCIAIITIGFLSMESNAKLQGNARIINYTGIIRGATQRLIKQELNHEPNDALIDELDRTLHGLLSGDEDAHITRLDQMEYQGLLAEMEKEWADIKKEISQYRSSGDNKNRLYALSEQYFAKADEAVDIAEVYTEEIVQQSRTFLIIVICAFLVVVMMVTIFTYQQEKRRRRLLEAEAENRRKSEQLARQTQQMLMPINEMTELMYVADIHTYDLLFVNDAGKKLFDIEEFTGLKCYKALQGFDKPCDFCPNAKLSKDETYTWEHSNPVING
;
A
#
# COMPACT_ATOMS: atom_id res chain seq x y z
N MET A 1 11.07 12.74 15.23
CA MET A 1 10.32 12.84 13.96
C MET A 1 10.38 11.59 13.09
N LYS A 2 11.53 10.97 12.77
CA LYS A 2 11.61 9.75 11.92
C LYS A 2 10.87 8.51 12.46
N LYS A 3 10.75 8.33 13.77
CA LYS A 3 10.10 7.16 14.41
C LYS A 3 8.56 7.20 14.31
N ILE A 4 7.97 8.41 14.29
CA ILE A 4 6.54 8.63 14.14
C ILE A 4 6.11 8.36 12.68
N LEU A 5 6.92 8.80 11.70
CA LEU A 5 6.67 8.55 10.27
C LEU A 5 6.69 7.07 9.90
N SER A 6 7.58 6.27 10.54
CA SER A 6 7.68 4.82 10.30
C SER A 6 6.44 4.05 10.78
N ASN A 7 5.86 4.41 11.93
CA ASN A 7 4.67 3.76 12.46
C ASN A 7 3.40 4.09 11.66
N HIS A 8 3.29 5.31 11.13
CA HIS A 8 2.17 5.68 10.26
C HIS A 8 2.23 5.00 8.90
N LEU A 9 3.42 4.83 8.33
CA LEU A 9 3.60 4.09 7.07
C LEU A 9 3.15 2.64 7.17
N VAL A 10 3.44 1.95 8.27
CA VAL A 10 3.01 0.55 8.50
C VAL A 10 1.48 0.42 8.57
N GLY A 11 0.77 1.44 9.06
CA GLY A 11 -0.70 1.44 9.09
C GLY A 11 -1.35 1.89 7.75
N ILE A 12 -0.71 2.79 7.01
CA ILE A 12 -1.25 3.33 5.75
C ILE A 12 -1.14 2.31 4.60
N ILE A 13 -0.08 1.50 4.56
CA ILE A 13 0.15 0.52 3.50
C ILE A 13 -0.98 -0.51 3.38
N PRO A 14 -1.44 -1.20 4.45
CA PRO A 14 -2.57 -2.12 4.37
C PRO A 14 -3.85 -1.43 3.90
N LEU A 15 -4.07 -0.19 4.32
CA LEU A 15 -5.23 0.61 3.89
C LEU A 15 -5.20 0.88 2.39
N LEU A 16 -4.06 1.31 1.85
CA LEU A 16 -3.89 1.53 0.42
C LEU A 16 -4.05 0.24 -0.39
N LEU A 17 -3.57 -0.90 0.12
CA LEU A 17 -3.76 -2.20 -0.49
C LEU A 17 -5.23 -2.61 -0.52
N CYS A 18 -5.98 -2.40 0.56
CA CYS A 18 -7.42 -2.65 0.60
C CYS A 18 -8.18 -1.78 -0.41
N ILE A 19 -7.87 -0.50 -0.49
CA ILE A 19 -8.46 0.42 -1.48
C ILE A 19 -8.17 -0.06 -2.89
N ALA A 20 -6.95 -0.46 -3.20
CA ALA A 20 -6.57 -0.97 -4.51
C ALA A 20 -7.36 -2.25 -4.89
N ILE A 21 -7.51 -3.20 -3.96
CA ILE A 21 -8.29 -4.43 -4.17
C ILE A 21 -9.76 -4.10 -4.46
N ILE A 22 -10.37 -3.20 -3.68
CA ILE A 22 -11.75 -2.76 -3.87
C ILE A 22 -11.90 -2.10 -5.25
N THR A 23 -10.97 -1.25 -5.64
CA THR A 23 -10.99 -0.56 -6.94
C THR A 23 -10.89 -1.55 -8.10
N ILE A 24 -9.97 -2.53 -8.02
CA ILE A 24 -9.83 -3.60 -9.02
C ILE A 24 -11.13 -4.43 -9.11
N GLY A 25 -11.73 -4.78 -7.96
CA GLY A 25 -12.99 -5.50 -7.90
C GLY A 25 -14.12 -4.73 -8.59
N PHE A 26 -14.25 -3.43 -8.31
CA PHE A 26 -15.24 -2.57 -8.93
C PHE A 26 -15.07 -2.46 -10.45
N LEU A 27 -13.85 -2.22 -10.93
CA LEU A 27 -13.53 -2.17 -12.36
C LEU A 27 -13.82 -3.51 -13.07
N SER A 28 -13.55 -4.62 -12.40
CA SER A 28 -13.88 -5.96 -12.93
C SER A 28 -15.38 -6.19 -13.05
N MET A 29 -16.18 -5.73 -12.06
CA MET A 29 -17.64 -5.82 -12.11
C MET A 29 -18.22 -4.97 -13.25
N GLU A 30 -17.75 -3.74 -13.42
CA GLU A 30 -18.19 -2.85 -14.51
C GLU A 30 -17.87 -3.46 -15.89
N SER A 31 -16.66 -4.02 -16.04
CA SER A 31 -16.27 -4.72 -17.28
C SER A 31 -17.17 -5.91 -17.58
N ASN A 32 -17.49 -6.74 -16.57
CA ASN A 32 -18.40 -7.87 -16.75
C ASN A 32 -19.82 -7.45 -17.13
N ALA A 33 -20.34 -6.36 -16.56
CA ALA A 33 -21.65 -5.84 -16.91
C ALA A 33 -21.72 -5.38 -18.38
N LYS A 34 -20.69 -4.68 -18.86
CA LYS A 34 -20.58 -4.29 -20.29
C LYS A 34 -20.52 -5.51 -21.21
N LEU A 35 -19.77 -6.55 -20.86
CA LEU A 35 -19.69 -7.79 -21.62
C LEU A 35 -21.05 -8.50 -21.77
N GLN A 36 -21.82 -8.58 -20.67
CA GLN A 36 -23.15 -9.17 -20.71
C GLN A 36 -24.10 -8.35 -21.58
N GLY A 37 -24.02 -7.02 -21.52
CA GLY A 37 -24.79 -6.13 -22.41
C GLY A 37 -24.48 -6.39 -23.88
N ASN A 38 -23.22 -6.43 -24.27
CA ASN A 38 -22.77 -6.67 -25.63
C ASN A 38 -23.17 -8.05 -26.16
N ALA A 39 -23.05 -9.10 -25.34
CA ALA A 39 -23.48 -10.44 -25.73
C ALA A 39 -24.99 -10.50 -26.03
N ARG A 40 -25.82 -9.73 -25.32
CA ARG A 40 -27.24 -9.62 -25.62
C ARG A 40 -27.47 -8.91 -26.95
N ILE A 41 -26.77 -7.84 -27.27
CA ILE A 41 -26.84 -7.13 -28.52
C ILE A 41 -26.56 -8.08 -29.70
N ILE A 42 -25.46 -8.86 -29.63
CA ILE A 42 -25.15 -9.88 -30.66
C ILE A 42 -26.29 -10.87 -30.81
N ASN A 43 -26.84 -11.37 -29.69
CA ASN A 43 -27.95 -12.31 -29.72
C ASN A 43 -29.21 -11.71 -30.37
N TYR A 44 -29.61 -10.49 -30.00
CA TYR A 44 -30.78 -9.84 -30.56
C TYR A 44 -30.60 -9.48 -32.03
N THR A 45 -29.40 -9.08 -32.47
CA THR A 45 -29.09 -8.87 -33.89
C THR A 45 -29.19 -10.20 -34.65
N GLY A 46 -28.70 -11.30 -34.08
CA GLY A 46 -28.86 -12.65 -34.63
C GLY A 46 -30.32 -13.11 -34.69
N ILE A 47 -31.15 -12.72 -33.70
CA ILE A 47 -32.62 -12.97 -33.74
C ILE A 47 -33.25 -12.24 -34.89
N ILE A 48 -32.95 -10.96 -35.15
CA ILE A 48 -33.46 -10.21 -36.31
C ILE A 48 -33.13 -10.96 -37.58
N ARG A 49 -31.88 -11.39 -37.78
CA ARG A 49 -31.42 -12.15 -38.94
C ARG A 49 -32.27 -13.41 -39.18
N GLY A 50 -32.40 -14.25 -38.13
CA GLY A 50 -33.11 -15.53 -38.20
C GLY A 50 -34.62 -15.39 -38.28
N ALA A 51 -35.22 -14.48 -37.50
CA ALA A 51 -36.65 -14.30 -37.40
C ALA A 51 -37.22 -13.66 -38.65
N THR A 52 -36.50 -12.73 -39.31
CA THR A 52 -36.91 -12.18 -40.60
C THR A 52 -36.98 -13.26 -41.67
N GLN A 53 -35.98 -14.12 -41.77
CA GLN A 53 -36.03 -15.25 -42.71
C GLN A 53 -37.19 -16.22 -42.40
N ARG A 54 -37.46 -16.48 -41.13
CA ARG A 54 -38.60 -17.29 -40.70
C ARG A 54 -39.91 -16.65 -41.11
N LEU A 55 -40.09 -15.34 -40.90
CA LEU A 55 -41.27 -14.58 -41.25
C LEU A 55 -41.54 -14.68 -42.76
N ILE A 56 -40.52 -14.40 -43.58
CA ILE A 56 -40.68 -14.44 -45.04
C ILE A 56 -41.07 -15.84 -45.51
N LYS A 57 -40.49 -16.91 -44.97
CA LYS A 57 -40.90 -18.29 -45.30
C LYS A 57 -42.36 -18.56 -44.93
N GLN A 58 -42.83 -18.06 -43.79
CA GLN A 58 -44.25 -18.19 -43.39
C GLN A 58 -45.16 -17.40 -44.34
N GLU A 59 -44.85 -16.16 -44.65
CA GLU A 59 -45.60 -15.34 -45.60
C GLU A 59 -45.68 -16.00 -46.95
N LEU A 60 -44.61 -16.53 -47.52
CA LEU A 60 -44.57 -17.23 -48.78
C LEU A 60 -45.35 -18.55 -48.79
N ASN A 61 -45.60 -19.14 -47.60
CA ASN A 61 -46.48 -20.30 -47.43
C ASN A 61 -47.92 -19.93 -47.08
N HIS A 62 -48.31 -18.64 -47.19
CA HIS A 62 -49.61 -18.11 -46.84
C HIS A 62 -50.01 -18.30 -45.37
N GLU A 63 -48.98 -18.24 -44.47
CA GLU A 63 -49.11 -18.30 -43.01
C GLU A 63 -48.74 -16.93 -42.42
N PRO A 64 -49.64 -15.94 -42.37
CA PRO A 64 -49.33 -14.59 -41.91
C PRO A 64 -49.02 -14.61 -40.40
N ASN A 65 -47.96 -13.85 -39.97
CA ASN A 65 -47.53 -13.81 -38.59
C ASN A 65 -47.23 -12.36 -38.13
N ASP A 66 -48.31 -11.64 -37.76
CA ASP A 66 -48.20 -10.24 -37.33
C ASP A 66 -47.48 -10.13 -35.95
N ALA A 67 -47.63 -11.12 -35.08
CA ALA A 67 -46.93 -11.13 -33.81
C ALA A 67 -45.41 -11.14 -33.98
N LEU A 68 -44.89 -11.84 -35.00
CA LEU A 68 -43.47 -11.86 -35.33
C LEU A 68 -43.01 -10.54 -35.96
N ILE A 69 -43.86 -9.85 -36.70
CA ILE A 69 -43.58 -8.50 -37.19
C ILE A 69 -43.45 -7.52 -36.04
N ASP A 70 -44.35 -7.54 -35.06
CA ASP A 70 -44.33 -6.69 -33.88
C ASP A 70 -43.10 -7.00 -32.97
N GLU A 71 -42.68 -8.26 -32.90
CA GLU A 71 -41.49 -8.68 -32.17
C GLU A 71 -40.21 -8.12 -32.85
N LEU A 72 -40.10 -8.22 -34.16
CA LEU A 72 -39.02 -7.69 -34.96
C LEU A 72 -38.94 -6.15 -34.88
N ASP A 73 -40.08 -5.46 -34.96
CA ASP A 73 -40.17 -4.00 -34.77
C ASP A 73 -39.60 -3.58 -33.40
N ARG A 74 -40.05 -4.23 -32.32
CA ARG A 74 -39.57 -3.93 -30.98
C ARG A 74 -38.08 -4.21 -30.82
N THR A 75 -37.61 -5.35 -31.35
CA THR A 75 -36.21 -5.74 -31.26
C THR A 75 -35.31 -4.78 -32.00
N LEU A 76 -35.65 -4.39 -33.21
CA LEU A 76 -34.86 -3.45 -34.03
C LEU A 76 -34.84 -2.06 -33.39
N HIS A 77 -35.99 -1.59 -32.89
CA HIS A 77 -36.07 -0.33 -32.15
C HIS A 77 -35.25 -0.37 -30.85
N GLY A 78 -35.27 -1.49 -30.12
CA GLY A 78 -34.46 -1.68 -28.91
C GLY A 78 -32.96 -1.64 -29.18
N LEU A 79 -32.48 -2.18 -30.30
CA LEU A 79 -31.07 -2.10 -30.70
C LEU A 79 -30.65 -0.69 -31.09
N LEU A 80 -31.56 0.10 -31.70
CA LEU A 80 -31.32 1.49 -32.10
C LEU A 80 -31.31 2.47 -30.92
N SER A 81 -32.27 2.32 -30.00
CA SER A 81 -32.52 3.30 -28.92
C SER A 81 -32.14 2.81 -27.52
N GLY A 82 -31.94 1.53 -27.34
CA GLY A 82 -31.93 0.85 -26.06
C GLY A 82 -33.34 0.43 -25.63
N ASP A 83 -33.41 -0.62 -24.82
CA ASP A 83 -34.65 -1.13 -24.21
C ASP A 83 -34.34 -1.65 -22.80
N GLU A 84 -34.82 -0.94 -21.78
CA GLU A 84 -34.62 -1.30 -20.40
C GLU A 84 -35.34 -2.59 -20.01
N ASP A 85 -36.54 -2.80 -20.50
CA ASP A 85 -37.36 -3.99 -20.21
C ASP A 85 -36.74 -5.26 -20.79
N ALA A 86 -36.20 -5.17 -22.00
CA ALA A 86 -35.45 -6.24 -22.67
C ALA A 86 -33.97 -6.30 -22.21
N HIS A 87 -33.54 -5.37 -21.38
CA HIS A 87 -32.13 -5.20 -20.97
C HIS A 87 -31.16 -5.07 -22.15
N ILE A 88 -31.59 -4.38 -23.23
CA ILE A 88 -30.78 -4.05 -24.40
C ILE A 88 -30.14 -2.69 -24.15
N THR A 89 -28.81 -2.67 -24.00
CA THR A 89 -28.05 -1.42 -23.97
C THR A 89 -27.69 -1.04 -25.40
N ARG A 90 -27.92 0.20 -25.78
CA ARG A 90 -27.49 0.67 -27.09
C ARG A 90 -25.99 0.54 -27.26
N LEU A 91 -25.56 -0.01 -28.39
CA LEU A 91 -24.14 -0.09 -28.77
C LEU A 91 -23.77 1.20 -29.53
N ASP A 92 -22.94 2.06 -28.90
CA ASP A 92 -22.54 3.36 -29.49
C ASP A 92 -21.35 3.23 -30.48
N GLN A 93 -21.35 2.18 -31.29
CA GLN A 93 -20.40 2.01 -32.38
C GLN A 93 -21.03 2.57 -33.68
N MET A 94 -20.34 3.52 -34.32
CA MET A 94 -20.90 4.35 -35.40
C MET A 94 -21.33 3.52 -36.62
N GLU A 95 -20.52 2.56 -37.02
CA GLU A 95 -20.77 1.71 -38.20
C GLU A 95 -21.96 0.79 -37.93
N TYR A 96 -22.02 0.16 -36.74
CA TYR A 96 -23.15 -0.65 -36.32
C TYR A 96 -24.46 0.13 -36.31
N GLN A 97 -24.49 1.32 -35.74
CA GLN A 97 -25.66 2.18 -35.67
C GLN A 97 -26.11 2.68 -37.06
N GLY A 98 -25.13 2.98 -37.93
CA GLY A 98 -25.39 3.33 -39.32
C GLY A 98 -26.08 2.20 -40.07
N LEU A 99 -25.57 0.97 -39.88
CA LEU A 99 -26.15 -0.22 -40.53
C LEU A 99 -27.54 -0.55 -39.99
N LEU A 100 -27.77 -0.44 -38.67
CA LEU A 100 -29.10 -0.61 -38.07
C LEU A 100 -30.12 0.42 -38.63
N ALA A 101 -29.70 1.68 -38.81
CA ALA A 101 -30.58 2.72 -39.38
C ALA A 101 -30.93 2.44 -40.85
N GLU A 102 -30.02 1.84 -41.63
CA GLU A 102 -30.33 1.35 -42.96
C GLU A 102 -31.29 0.16 -42.93
N MET A 103 -31.05 -0.78 -42.02
CA MET A 103 -31.92 -1.94 -41.81
C MET A 103 -33.36 -1.51 -41.42
N GLU A 104 -33.52 -0.46 -40.61
CA GLU A 104 -34.83 0.08 -40.25
C GLU A 104 -35.62 0.54 -41.48
N LYS A 105 -34.97 1.21 -42.44
CA LYS A 105 -35.59 1.63 -43.71
C LYS A 105 -35.97 0.44 -44.58
N GLU A 106 -35.06 -0.52 -44.75
CA GLU A 106 -35.31 -1.72 -45.51
C GLU A 106 -36.40 -2.60 -44.89
N TRP A 107 -36.47 -2.64 -43.55
CA TRP A 107 -37.53 -3.33 -42.82
C TRP A 107 -38.90 -2.72 -43.10
N ALA A 108 -39.02 -1.39 -43.20
CA ALA A 108 -40.24 -0.73 -43.59
C ALA A 108 -40.65 -1.12 -45.03
N ASP A 109 -39.70 -1.24 -45.96
CA ASP A 109 -39.96 -1.69 -47.33
C ASP A 109 -40.41 -3.16 -47.38
N ILE A 110 -39.79 -4.03 -46.57
CA ILE A 110 -40.18 -5.44 -46.42
C ILE A 110 -41.64 -5.55 -45.92
N LYS A 111 -42.00 -4.80 -44.85
CA LYS A 111 -43.39 -4.79 -44.35
C LYS A 111 -44.40 -4.36 -45.40
N LYS A 112 -44.07 -3.34 -46.20
CA LYS A 112 -44.89 -2.89 -47.30
C LYS A 112 -45.06 -3.99 -48.37
N GLU A 113 -43.99 -4.68 -48.74
CA GLU A 113 -44.02 -5.74 -49.75
C GLU A 113 -44.78 -6.97 -49.22
N ILE A 114 -44.71 -7.32 -47.94
CA ILE A 114 -45.52 -8.34 -47.26
C ILE A 114 -47.00 -7.99 -47.41
N SER A 115 -47.39 -6.73 -47.15
CA SER A 115 -48.78 -6.28 -47.28
C SER A 115 -49.28 -6.38 -48.70
N GLN A 116 -48.44 -6.05 -49.70
CA GLN A 116 -48.76 -6.21 -51.11
C GLN A 116 -48.93 -7.67 -51.54
N TYR A 117 -47.99 -8.52 -51.07
CA TYR A 117 -48.05 -9.97 -51.34
C TYR A 117 -49.31 -10.60 -50.77
N ARG A 118 -49.70 -10.25 -49.54
CA ARG A 118 -50.98 -10.72 -48.94
C ARG A 118 -52.19 -10.31 -49.66
N SER A 119 -52.20 -9.14 -50.36
CA SER A 119 -53.37 -8.61 -51.09
C SER A 119 -53.48 -9.08 -52.52
N SER A 120 -52.37 -9.22 -53.23
CA SER A 120 -52.34 -9.52 -54.66
C SER A 120 -51.84 -10.92 -55.02
N GLY A 121 -51.06 -11.56 -54.09
CA GLY A 121 -50.36 -12.80 -54.42
C GLY A 121 -49.14 -12.63 -55.33
N ASP A 122 -48.94 -11.40 -55.86
CA ASP A 122 -47.83 -11.08 -56.74
C ASP A 122 -46.59 -10.63 -55.95
N ASN A 123 -45.43 -10.50 -56.58
CA ASN A 123 -44.19 -10.01 -56.01
C ASN A 123 -43.39 -11.00 -55.15
N LYS A 124 -43.64 -12.30 -55.20
CA LYS A 124 -42.89 -13.34 -54.46
C LYS A 124 -41.38 -13.19 -54.65
N ASN A 125 -40.91 -12.99 -55.88
CA ASN A 125 -39.48 -12.88 -56.16
C ASN A 125 -38.87 -11.61 -55.60
N ARG A 126 -39.64 -10.52 -55.55
CA ARG A 126 -39.18 -9.25 -54.96
C ARG A 126 -39.08 -9.35 -53.44
N LEU A 127 -40.10 -9.92 -52.80
CA LEU A 127 -40.06 -10.15 -51.32
C LEU A 127 -38.90 -11.05 -50.93
N TYR A 128 -38.63 -12.11 -51.70
CA TYR A 128 -37.49 -12.98 -51.52
C TYR A 128 -36.18 -12.19 -51.69
N ALA A 129 -35.99 -11.42 -52.76
CA ALA A 129 -34.77 -10.65 -52.98
C ALA A 129 -34.49 -9.63 -51.87
N LEU A 130 -35.52 -8.91 -51.38
CA LEU A 130 -35.41 -7.99 -50.25
C LEU A 130 -35.01 -8.71 -48.96
N SER A 131 -35.55 -9.91 -48.72
CA SER A 131 -35.22 -10.69 -47.57
C SER A 131 -33.73 -11.14 -47.54
N GLU A 132 -33.19 -11.49 -48.71
CA GLU A 132 -31.78 -11.86 -48.86
C GLU A 132 -30.84 -10.66 -48.64
N GLN A 133 -31.21 -9.47 -49.16
CA GLN A 133 -30.45 -8.24 -48.90
C GLN A 133 -30.46 -7.87 -47.40
N TYR A 134 -31.64 -7.94 -46.78
CA TYR A 134 -31.81 -7.68 -45.38
C TYR A 134 -31.01 -8.68 -44.52
N PHE A 135 -31.02 -9.97 -44.90
CA PHE A 135 -30.23 -11.00 -44.22
C PHE A 135 -28.75 -10.70 -44.29
N ALA A 136 -28.22 -10.31 -45.46
CA ALA A 136 -26.80 -9.97 -45.59
C ALA A 136 -26.40 -8.78 -44.70
N LYS A 137 -27.24 -7.76 -44.58
CA LYS A 137 -27.02 -6.62 -43.69
C LYS A 137 -27.12 -7.02 -42.21
N ALA A 138 -28.07 -7.87 -41.88
CA ALA A 138 -28.17 -8.37 -40.49
C ALA A 138 -26.99 -9.24 -40.11
N ASP A 139 -26.42 -10.00 -41.05
CA ASP A 139 -25.21 -10.79 -40.88
C ASP A 139 -23.99 -9.88 -40.63
N GLU A 140 -23.83 -8.84 -41.48
CA GLU A 140 -22.79 -7.81 -41.29
C GLU A 140 -22.92 -7.09 -39.97
N ALA A 141 -24.15 -6.77 -39.51
CA ALA A 141 -24.37 -6.17 -38.21
C ALA A 141 -23.95 -7.08 -37.04
N VAL A 142 -24.17 -8.40 -37.15
CA VAL A 142 -23.69 -9.37 -36.19
C VAL A 142 -22.15 -9.36 -36.14
N ASP A 143 -21.49 -9.43 -37.30
CA ASP A 143 -20.03 -9.43 -37.39
C ASP A 143 -19.43 -8.17 -36.78
N ILE A 144 -19.98 -6.98 -37.07
CA ILE A 144 -19.51 -5.72 -36.49
C ILE A 144 -19.67 -5.74 -34.97
N ALA A 145 -20.81 -6.20 -34.46
CA ALA A 145 -21.07 -6.27 -33.03
C ALA A 145 -20.12 -7.29 -32.31
N GLU A 146 -19.81 -8.43 -32.97
CA GLU A 146 -18.85 -9.42 -32.44
C GLU A 146 -17.45 -8.84 -32.39
N VAL A 147 -16.93 -8.30 -33.50
CA VAL A 147 -15.56 -7.72 -33.53
C VAL A 147 -15.40 -6.61 -32.49
N TYR A 148 -16.36 -5.70 -32.40
CA TYR A 148 -16.34 -4.63 -31.42
C TYR A 148 -16.32 -5.17 -29.96
N THR A 149 -17.13 -6.20 -29.71
CA THR A 149 -17.18 -6.84 -28.38
C THR A 149 -15.86 -7.53 -28.04
N GLU A 150 -15.25 -8.24 -28.99
CA GLU A 150 -13.96 -8.88 -28.83
C GLU A 150 -12.84 -7.85 -28.50
N GLU A 151 -12.83 -6.71 -29.20
CA GLU A 151 -11.88 -5.63 -28.94
C GLU A 151 -12.00 -5.09 -27.51
N ILE A 152 -13.23 -4.83 -27.04
CA ILE A 152 -13.48 -4.38 -25.67
C ILE A 152 -13.02 -5.41 -24.64
N VAL A 153 -13.32 -6.70 -24.89
CA VAL A 153 -12.88 -7.81 -24.02
C VAL A 153 -11.36 -7.82 -23.92
N GLN A 154 -10.69 -7.74 -25.06
CA GLN A 154 -9.22 -7.79 -25.10
C GLN A 154 -8.58 -6.58 -24.42
N GLN A 155 -9.11 -5.38 -24.63
CA GLN A 155 -8.65 -4.17 -23.93
C GLN A 155 -8.84 -4.29 -22.42
N SER A 156 -10.03 -4.71 -21.98
CA SER A 156 -10.35 -4.88 -20.56
C SER A 156 -9.45 -5.92 -19.90
N ARG A 157 -9.23 -7.07 -20.57
CA ARG A 157 -8.32 -8.12 -20.09
C ARG A 157 -6.88 -7.61 -19.97
N THR A 158 -6.39 -6.91 -20.96
CA THR A 158 -5.04 -6.34 -20.97
C THR A 158 -4.87 -5.33 -19.83
N PHE A 159 -5.84 -4.44 -19.65
CA PHE A 159 -5.85 -3.46 -18.56
C PHE A 159 -5.82 -4.15 -17.19
N LEU A 160 -6.65 -5.16 -16.96
CA LEU A 160 -6.67 -5.91 -15.70
C LEU A 160 -5.32 -6.59 -15.41
N ILE A 161 -4.68 -7.18 -16.42
CA ILE A 161 -3.35 -7.79 -16.28
C ILE A 161 -2.31 -6.73 -15.85
N ILE A 162 -2.31 -5.56 -16.48
CA ILE A 162 -1.39 -4.47 -16.14
C ILE A 162 -1.60 -4.02 -14.70
N VAL A 163 -2.86 -3.84 -14.27
CA VAL A 163 -3.20 -3.43 -12.90
C VAL A 163 -2.75 -4.47 -11.88
N ILE A 164 -2.98 -5.76 -12.14
CA ILE A 164 -2.53 -6.87 -11.29
C ILE A 164 -1.00 -6.90 -11.18
N CYS A 165 -0.30 -6.77 -12.30
CA CYS A 165 1.17 -6.74 -12.30
C CYS A 165 1.72 -5.54 -11.50
N ALA A 166 1.16 -4.35 -11.69
CA ALA A 166 1.52 -3.16 -10.92
C ALA A 166 1.28 -3.36 -9.42
N PHE A 167 0.15 -3.95 -9.04
CA PHE A 167 -0.17 -4.29 -7.66
C PHE A 167 0.87 -5.26 -7.04
N LEU A 168 1.24 -6.32 -7.76
CA LEU A 168 2.25 -7.28 -7.29
C LEU A 168 3.62 -6.61 -7.08
N VAL A 169 4.02 -5.68 -7.96
CA VAL A 169 5.26 -4.92 -7.78
C VAL A 169 5.21 -4.06 -6.51
N VAL A 170 4.09 -3.40 -6.24
CA VAL A 170 3.91 -2.60 -5.01
C VAL A 170 4.01 -3.49 -3.76
N VAL A 171 3.33 -4.65 -3.75
CA VAL A 171 3.38 -5.62 -2.64
C VAL A 171 4.82 -6.08 -2.41
N MET A 172 5.55 -6.40 -3.47
CA MET A 172 6.96 -6.81 -3.39
C MET A 172 7.84 -5.69 -2.81
N MET A 173 7.68 -4.45 -3.25
CA MET A 173 8.43 -3.30 -2.70
C MET A 173 8.15 -3.10 -1.21
N VAL A 174 6.89 -3.20 -0.80
CA VAL A 174 6.48 -3.07 0.60
C VAL A 174 7.09 -4.17 1.47
N THR A 175 7.06 -5.42 1.00
CA THR A 175 7.64 -6.56 1.74
C THR A 175 9.17 -6.42 1.88
N ILE A 176 9.87 -5.99 0.84
CA ILE A 176 11.31 -5.73 0.91
C ILE A 176 11.60 -4.59 1.89
N PHE A 177 10.83 -3.51 1.84
CA PHE A 177 11.01 -2.36 2.73
C PHE A 177 10.78 -2.73 4.19
N THR A 178 9.70 -3.46 4.50
CA THR A 178 9.41 -3.91 5.88
C THR A 178 10.47 -4.87 6.40
N TYR A 179 10.95 -5.78 5.55
CA TYR A 179 12.06 -6.69 5.90
C TYR A 179 13.35 -5.92 6.23
N GLN A 180 13.70 -4.91 5.41
CA GLN A 180 14.88 -4.07 5.66
C GLN A 180 14.76 -3.26 6.96
N GLN A 181 13.58 -2.72 7.24
CA GLN A 181 13.31 -2.00 8.49
C GLN A 181 13.47 -2.90 9.72
N GLU A 182 12.90 -4.10 9.67
CA GLU A 182 13.02 -5.07 10.77
C GLU A 182 14.48 -5.49 10.98
N LYS A 183 15.23 -5.74 9.91
CA LYS A 183 16.67 -6.05 9.99
C LYS A 183 17.48 -4.91 10.61
N ARG A 184 17.18 -3.65 10.25
CA ARG A 184 17.82 -2.47 10.86
C ARG A 184 17.48 -2.35 12.35
N ARG A 185 16.23 -2.57 12.72
CA ARG A 185 15.77 -2.53 14.10
C ARG A 185 16.49 -3.57 14.96
N ARG A 186 16.60 -4.80 14.49
CA ARG A 186 17.35 -5.87 15.20
C ARG A 186 18.80 -5.49 15.43
N ARG A 187 19.50 -4.99 14.42
CA ARG A 187 20.89 -4.54 14.55
C ARG A 187 21.06 -3.43 15.59
N LEU A 188 20.14 -2.47 15.65
CA LEU A 188 20.19 -1.40 16.64
C LEU A 188 19.98 -1.94 18.06
N LEU A 189 19.02 -2.84 18.26
CA LEU A 189 18.78 -3.48 19.57
C LEU A 189 19.97 -4.32 20.02
N GLU A 190 20.61 -5.06 19.11
CA GLU A 190 21.82 -5.83 19.41
C GLU A 190 22.99 -4.91 19.83
N ALA A 191 23.20 -3.80 19.11
CA ALA A 191 24.25 -2.83 19.45
C ALA A 191 23.99 -2.14 20.81
N GLU A 192 22.73 -1.77 21.10
CA GLU A 192 22.34 -1.21 22.40
C GLU A 192 22.58 -2.21 23.54
N ALA A 193 22.22 -3.48 23.34
CA ALA A 193 22.43 -4.54 24.33
C ALA A 193 23.91 -4.79 24.57
N GLU A 194 24.75 -4.78 23.54
CA GLU A 194 26.20 -4.91 23.67
C GLU A 194 26.83 -3.74 24.43
N ASN A 195 26.46 -2.50 24.10
CA ASN A 195 26.93 -1.31 24.80
C ASN A 195 26.55 -1.33 26.28
N ARG A 196 25.32 -1.75 26.58
CA ARG A 196 24.88 -1.91 27.98
C ARG A 196 25.72 -2.94 28.74
N ARG A 197 25.97 -4.10 28.11
CA ARG A 197 26.83 -5.14 28.74
C ARG A 197 28.25 -4.62 29.00
N LYS A 198 28.86 -3.89 28.05
CA LYS A 198 30.17 -3.28 28.20
C LYS A 198 30.20 -2.27 29.37
N SER A 199 29.17 -1.42 29.45
CA SER A 199 29.04 -0.44 30.54
C SER A 199 28.88 -1.11 31.90
N GLU A 200 28.05 -2.15 32.01
CA GLU A 200 27.86 -2.92 33.24
C GLU A 200 29.17 -3.65 33.67
N GLN A 201 29.88 -4.19 32.68
CA GLN A 201 31.17 -4.85 32.94
C GLN A 201 32.22 -3.85 33.44
N LEU A 202 32.33 -2.68 32.81
CA LEU A 202 33.25 -1.63 33.25
C LEU A 202 32.92 -1.14 34.68
N ALA A 203 31.62 -0.92 34.95
CA ALA A 203 31.19 -0.52 36.30
C ALA A 203 31.57 -1.57 37.35
N ARG A 204 31.37 -2.88 37.08
CA ARG A 204 31.79 -3.97 37.96
C ARG A 204 33.29 -4.00 38.18
N GLN A 205 34.09 -3.84 37.11
CA GLN A 205 35.55 -3.80 37.21
C GLN A 205 36.00 -2.62 38.06
N THR A 206 35.44 -1.42 37.87
CA THR A 206 35.75 -0.24 38.66
C THR A 206 35.43 -0.47 40.16
N GLN A 207 34.26 -1.05 40.44
CA GLN A 207 33.85 -1.36 41.79
C GLN A 207 34.78 -2.39 42.45
N GLN A 208 35.19 -3.45 41.74
CA GLN A 208 36.16 -4.44 42.25
C GLN A 208 37.54 -3.84 42.51
N MET A 209 37.98 -2.84 41.74
CA MET A 209 39.24 -2.13 41.98
C MET A 209 39.17 -1.23 43.21
N LEU A 210 38.01 -0.61 43.47
CA LEU A 210 37.83 0.29 44.62
C LEU A 210 37.56 -0.45 45.94
N MET A 211 37.01 -1.67 45.88
CA MET A 211 36.64 -2.44 47.07
C MET A 211 37.83 -2.65 48.06
N PRO A 212 39.02 -3.12 47.64
CA PRO A 212 40.14 -3.28 48.52
C PRO A 212 40.60 -1.96 49.20
N ILE A 213 40.51 -0.85 48.47
CA ILE A 213 40.89 0.47 48.97
C ILE A 213 39.89 0.95 50.02
N ASN A 214 38.61 0.67 49.84
CA ASN A 214 37.58 1.03 50.83
C ASN A 214 37.60 0.14 52.09
N GLU A 215 38.06 -1.11 51.97
CA GLU A 215 38.22 -2.02 53.13
C GLU A 215 39.47 -1.74 54.01
N MET A 216 40.37 -0.87 53.49
CA MET A 216 41.50 -0.44 54.28
C MET A 216 41.04 0.34 55.53
N THR A 217 41.67 0.06 56.67
CA THR A 217 41.45 0.76 57.98
C THR A 217 42.12 2.12 58.05
N GLU A 218 43.09 2.36 57.17
CA GLU A 218 43.86 3.58 57.08
C GLU A 218 43.21 4.58 56.12
N LEU A 219 43.33 5.85 56.49
CA LEU A 219 42.86 6.93 55.56
C LEU A 219 43.64 6.89 54.26
N MET A 220 42.90 6.82 53.16
CA MET A 220 43.43 7.05 51.83
C MET A 220 42.60 8.13 51.11
N TYR A 221 43.29 9.10 50.55
CA TYR A 221 42.64 10.11 49.71
C TYR A 221 43.48 10.47 48.47
N VAL A 222 42.84 10.98 47.45
CA VAL A 222 43.48 11.56 46.28
C VAL A 222 42.99 12.99 46.13
N ALA A 223 43.92 13.91 45.97
CA ALA A 223 43.60 15.31 45.71
C ALA A 223 44.35 15.81 44.47
N ASP A 224 43.75 16.71 43.74
CA ASP A 224 44.40 17.42 42.65
C ASP A 224 45.49 18.34 43.22
N ILE A 225 46.72 18.24 42.70
CA ILE A 225 47.88 18.98 43.23
C ILE A 225 47.83 20.50 42.95
N HIS A 226 47.05 20.92 41.97
CA HIS A 226 46.94 22.33 41.56
C HIS A 226 45.70 22.99 42.15
N THR A 227 44.56 22.29 42.09
CA THR A 227 43.29 22.83 42.55
C THR A 227 42.97 22.46 43.99
N TYR A 228 43.65 21.47 44.55
CA TYR A 228 43.43 20.91 45.90
C TYR A 228 42.03 20.25 46.06
N ASP A 229 41.34 19.97 44.99
CA ASP A 229 40.05 19.28 45.03
C ASP A 229 40.24 17.82 45.42
N LEU A 230 39.39 17.34 46.33
CA LEU A 230 39.35 15.93 46.66
C LEU A 230 38.71 15.17 45.52
N LEU A 231 39.46 14.22 44.93
CA LEU A 231 39.03 13.37 43.84
C LEU A 231 38.56 11.99 44.35
N PHE A 232 39.07 11.55 45.50
CA PHE A 232 38.71 10.30 46.15
C PHE A 232 39.01 10.37 47.62
N VAL A 233 38.17 9.73 48.45
CA VAL A 233 38.42 9.46 49.88
C VAL A 233 37.82 8.08 50.17
N ASN A 234 38.61 7.17 50.78
CA ASN A 234 38.13 5.85 51.16
C ASN A 234 37.17 5.90 52.37
N ASP A 235 36.49 4.79 52.66
CA ASP A 235 35.50 4.74 53.73
C ASP A 235 36.08 5.02 55.11
N ALA A 236 37.34 4.62 55.38
CA ALA A 236 38.04 4.97 56.62
C ALA A 236 38.22 6.50 56.75
N GLY A 237 38.59 7.17 55.64
CA GLY A 237 38.75 8.62 55.63
C GLY A 237 37.44 9.35 55.78
N LYS A 238 36.40 8.89 55.11
CA LYS A 238 35.05 9.47 55.24
C LYS A 238 34.55 9.40 56.67
N LYS A 239 34.69 8.25 57.32
CA LYS A 239 34.30 8.07 58.72
C LYS A 239 35.13 8.93 59.70
N LEU A 240 36.44 9.04 59.42
CA LEU A 240 37.35 9.78 60.31
C LEU A 240 37.08 11.30 60.30
N PHE A 241 36.73 11.85 59.15
CA PHE A 241 36.49 13.30 58.95
C PHE A 241 35.04 13.67 58.85
N ASP A 242 34.08 12.75 59.03
CA ASP A 242 32.63 12.93 58.92
C ASP A 242 32.22 13.53 57.54
N ILE A 243 32.82 12.94 56.49
CA ILE A 243 32.58 13.36 55.10
C ILE A 243 31.61 12.38 54.43
N GLU A 244 30.38 12.77 54.20
CA GLU A 244 29.42 11.97 53.39
C GLU A 244 29.75 12.05 51.91
N GLU A 245 29.97 13.28 51.40
CA GLU A 245 30.30 13.53 49.97
C GLU A 245 31.54 14.45 49.92
N PHE A 246 32.53 14.06 49.10
CA PHE A 246 33.78 14.80 48.97
C PHE A 246 33.85 15.64 47.68
N THR A 247 32.92 15.49 46.78
CA THR A 247 32.88 16.22 45.48
C THR A 247 32.85 17.73 45.72
N GLY A 248 33.83 18.45 45.16
CA GLY A 248 33.94 19.90 45.33
C GLY A 248 34.54 20.39 46.64
N LEU A 249 34.95 19.48 47.53
CA LEU A 249 35.68 19.83 48.77
C LEU A 249 37.16 19.99 48.50
N LYS A 250 37.77 20.97 49.14
CA LYS A 250 39.23 21.16 49.14
C LYS A 250 39.87 20.34 50.24
N CYS A 251 40.99 19.62 49.95
CA CYS A 251 41.66 18.75 50.88
C CYS A 251 42.09 19.49 52.16
N TYR A 252 42.61 20.72 52.05
CA TYR A 252 43.04 21.53 53.23
C TYR A 252 41.85 21.92 54.10
N LYS A 253 40.65 22.07 53.53
CA LYS A 253 39.44 22.41 54.30
C LYS A 253 38.83 21.17 54.95
N ALA A 254 38.61 20.11 54.14
CA ALA A 254 37.94 18.90 54.59
C ALA A 254 38.76 18.06 55.56
N LEU A 255 40.09 17.94 55.31
CA LEU A 255 40.94 17.06 56.07
C LEU A 255 41.80 17.79 57.16
N GLN A 256 41.98 19.14 57.05
CA GLN A 256 42.86 19.90 57.98
C GLN A 256 42.10 21.07 58.64
N GLY A 257 40.87 21.40 58.22
CA GLY A 257 40.07 22.48 58.76
C GLY A 257 40.57 23.90 58.41
N PHE A 258 41.43 24.06 57.38
CA PHE A 258 41.98 25.34 56.99
C PHE A 258 41.17 26.02 55.87
N ASP A 259 41.20 27.32 55.85
CA ASP A 259 40.54 28.11 54.76
C ASP A 259 41.45 28.40 53.55
N LYS A 260 42.73 28.06 53.65
CA LYS A 260 43.76 28.19 52.61
C LYS A 260 44.61 26.93 52.53
N PRO A 261 45.36 26.69 51.41
CA PRO A 261 46.33 25.59 51.34
C PRO A 261 47.27 25.55 52.52
N CYS A 262 47.58 24.34 53.00
CA CYS A 262 48.45 24.14 54.20
C CYS A 262 49.84 24.70 53.91
N ASP A 263 50.43 25.42 54.88
CA ASP A 263 51.80 25.94 54.76
C ASP A 263 52.87 24.80 54.74
N PHE A 264 52.51 23.61 55.23
CA PHE A 264 53.30 22.37 55.22
C PHE A 264 52.88 21.39 54.10
N CYS A 265 52.12 21.85 53.08
CA CYS A 265 51.58 21.00 52.06
C CYS A 265 52.68 20.25 51.29
N PRO A 266 52.61 18.91 51.19
CA PRO A 266 53.61 18.14 50.47
C PRO A 266 53.59 18.30 48.98
N ASN A 267 52.55 18.93 48.39
CA ASN A 267 52.37 19.05 46.93
C ASN A 267 53.63 19.63 46.21
N ALA A 268 54.34 20.58 46.82
CA ALA A 268 55.56 21.14 46.27
C ALA A 268 56.75 20.15 46.24
N LYS A 269 56.68 19.07 47.00
CA LYS A 269 57.71 18.05 47.16
C LYS A 269 57.35 16.72 46.50
N LEU A 270 56.10 16.61 45.98
CA LEU A 270 55.66 15.41 45.31
C LEU A 270 56.31 15.32 43.93
N SER A 271 56.87 14.17 43.63
CA SER A 271 57.40 13.81 42.32
C SER A 271 56.63 12.60 41.78
N LYS A 272 56.59 12.43 40.46
CA LYS A 272 55.90 11.31 39.82
C LYS A 272 56.50 9.94 40.20
N ASP A 273 57.81 9.93 40.48
CA ASP A 273 58.59 8.69 40.67
C ASP A 273 59.11 8.48 42.12
N GLU A 274 58.83 9.42 43.03
CA GLU A 274 59.30 9.35 44.37
C GLU A 274 58.20 9.46 45.45
N THR A 275 58.26 8.64 46.46
CA THR A 275 57.38 8.73 47.62
C THR A 275 57.93 9.71 48.65
N TYR A 276 57.13 10.66 49.09
CA TYR A 276 57.47 11.58 50.18
C TYR A 276 56.70 11.22 51.43
N THR A 277 57.42 10.92 52.51
CA THR A 277 56.87 10.61 53.84
C THR A 277 57.12 11.79 54.79
N TRP A 278 56.06 12.18 55.50
CA TRP A 278 56.14 13.27 56.48
C TRP A 278 55.14 13.03 57.61
N GLU A 279 55.41 13.65 58.72
CA GLU A 279 54.56 13.59 59.91
C GLU A 279 54.11 14.98 60.30
N HIS A 280 52.86 15.10 60.65
CA HIS A 280 52.26 16.36 61.06
C HIS A 280 51.03 16.09 61.95
N SER A 281 50.86 16.89 63.00
CA SER A 281 49.70 16.80 63.88
C SER A 281 48.49 17.38 63.17
N ASN A 282 47.40 16.62 63.08
CA ASN A 282 46.16 17.05 62.38
C ASN A 282 45.23 17.70 63.42
N PRO A 283 44.86 19.01 63.21
CA PRO A 283 44.03 19.73 64.16
C PRO A 283 42.56 19.27 64.22
N VAL A 284 42.07 18.55 63.17
CA VAL A 284 40.66 18.11 63.11
C VAL A 284 40.46 16.83 63.95
N ILE A 285 41.44 15.90 64.00
CA ILE A 285 41.30 14.60 64.64
C ILE A 285 42.05 14.47 65.93
N ASN A 286 42.63 15.55 66.48
CA ASN A 286 43.38 15.58 67.73
C ASN A 286 44.46 14.49 67.86
N GLY A 287 45.13 14.16 66.74
CA GLY A 287 46.17 13.13 66.66
C GLY A 287 47.43 13.61 65.99
#